data_7d6337a34fbb9cd4699c609f7883e404
#
_entry.id   7d6337a34fbb9cd4699c609f7883e404
#
_cell.length_a   1.000
_cell.length_b   1.000
_cell.length_c   1.000
_cell.angle_alpha   90.00
_cell.angle_beta   90.00
_cell.angle_gamma   90.00
#
_symmetry.space_group_name_H-M   'P 1'
#
loop_
_entity.id
_entity.type
_entity.pdbx_description
1 polymer ?
#
loop_
_entity_poly.entity_id
_entity_poly.type
_entity_poly.pdbx_seq_one_letter_code
_entity_poly.pdbx_strand_id
1 'polypeptide(L)'
;WGGNSVSENVGVKHLINVKTVAERRENMLWFRAPEKVYFKKGSTPVALDEIGRVMGKKRAFIVTDQFLFKNGNTRAIEAKLDEMGIAHDCFYDVEPDPSLQCARRGAAQMRLFEPDVIIAVGGGSAMDAGKIMWVMYEHPEVNFEDMAMDFMDIRKRVYTLPEMGQKAYFVAVPTSSGTGSECTPFAII
;
A
#
# COMPACT_ATOMS: atom_id res chain seq x y z
N TRP A 1 -29.49 -27.19 11.45
CA TRP A 1 -29.34 -26.97 12.88
C TRP A 1 -28.11 -26.10 13.03
N GLY A 2 -28.32 -24.78 13.22
CA GLY A 2 -27.21 -23.85 13.37
C GLY A 2 -26.48 -24.12 14.68
N GLY A 3 -25.18 -24.40 14.64
CA GLY A 3 -24.32 -24.61 15.79
C GLY A 3 -24.11 -23.32 16.58
N ASN A 4 -25.14 -22.85 17.27
CA ASN A 4 -25.04 -21.70 18.14
C ASN A 4 -24.60 -22.15 19.53
N SER A 5 -23.45 -21.68 19.99
CA SER A 5 -23.02 -21.81 21.38
C SER A 5 -23.19 -20.47 22.07
N VAL A 6 -23.80 -20.47 23.28
CA VAL A 6 -24.07 -19.28 24.06
C VAL A 6 -23.45 -19.47 25.42
N SER A 7 -22.63 -18.53 25.87
CA SER A 7 -22.02 -18.51 27.20
C SER A 7 -22.79 -17.67 28.21
N GLU A 8 -23.90 -17.06 27.78
CA GLU A 8 -24.77 -16.22 28.58
C GLU A 8 -26.14 -16.88 28.81
N ASN A 9 -26.97 -16.30 29.68
CA ASN A 9 -28.37 -16.70 29.81
C ASN A 9 -29.12 -16.56 28.49
N VAL A 10 -29.81 -17.62 28.05
CA VAL A 10 -30.55 -17.64 26.79
C VAL A 10 -31.70 -16.64 26.84
N GLY A 11 -31.60 -15.58 26.03
CA GLY A 11 -32.65 -14.59 25.85
C GLY A 11 -33.29 -14.69 24.47
N VAL A 12 -34.30 -13.87 24.17
CA VAL A 12 -35.01 -13.84 22.88
C VAL A 12 -34.07 -13.70 21.69
N LYS A 13 -32.99 -12.91 21.82
CA LYS A 13 -31.96 -12.76 20.77
C LYS A 13 -31.30 -14.06 20.34
N HIS A 14 -31.25 -15.08 21.21
CA HIS A 14 -30.63 -16.36 20.94
C HIS A 14 -31.57 -17.38 20.28
N LEU A 15 -32.90 -17.09 20.36
CA LEU A 15 -33.93 -17.89 19.71
C LEU A 15 -34.23 -17.44 18.29
N ILE A 16 -33.71 -16.26 17.91
CA ILE A 16 -33.89 -15.67 16.56
C ILE A 16 -32.66 -16.03 15.73
N ASN A 17 -32.90 -16.71 14.61
CA ASN A 17 -31.85 -16.92 13.62
C ASN A 17 -31.71 -15.65 12.77
N VAL A 18 -30.75 -14.80 13.09
CA VAL A 18 -30.47 -13.59 12.31
C VAL A 18 -29.77 -14.00 11.02
N LYS A 19 -30.45 -13.84 9.92
CA LYS A 19 -29.86 -13.98 8.57
C LYS A 19 -29.48 -12.61 8.04
N THR A 20 -28.22 -12.46 7.67
CA THR A 20 -27.79 -11.29 6.91
C THR A 20 -28.28 -11.44 5.48
N VAL A 21 -29.22 -10.58 5.06
CA VAL A 21 -29.63 -10.46 3.68
C VAL A 21 -28.77 -9.38 3.06
N ALA A 22 -27.85 -9.79 2.18
CA ALA A 22 -27.09 -8.84 1.38
C ALA A 22 -27.90 -8.48 0.13
N GLU A 23 -28.49 -7.30 0.12
CA GLU A 23 -29.12 -6.76 -1.08
C GLU A 23 -28.05 -6.03 -1.92
N ARG A 24 -28.04 -6.30 -3.21
CA ARG A 24 -27.22 -5.54 -4.15
C ARG A 24 -27.80 -4.13 -4.24
N ARG A 25 -27.08 -3.17 -3.65
CA ARG A 25 -27.36 -1.75 -3.87
C ARG A 25 -26.43 -1.23 -4.95
N GLU A 26 -26.89 -0.37 -5.82
CA GLU A 26 -26.11 0.31 -6.85
C GLU A 26 -25.22 1.41 -6.23
N ASN A 27 -24.44 1.05 -5.20
CA ASN A 27 -23.64 1.99 -4.43
C ASN A 27 -22.18 2.02 -4.87
N MET A 28 -21.75 1.10 -5.75
CA MET A 28 -20.40 1.13 -6.28
C MET A 28 -20.40 1.98 -7.55
N LEU A 29 -20.09 3.26 -7.37
CA LEU A 29 -20.06 4.23 -8.46
C LEU A 29 -18.81 4.13 -9.31
N TRP A 30 -17.76 3.48 -8.81
CA TRP A 30 -16.50 3.31 -9.53
C TRP A 30 -15.70 2.12 -8.99
N PHE A 31 -14.90 1.55 -9.86
CA PHE A 31 -13.89 0.54 -9.55
C PHE A 31 -12.55 1.01 -10.09
N ARG A 32 -11.50 0.92 -9.26
CA ARG A 32 -10.14 1.24 -9.67
C ARG A 32 -9.25 0.01 -9.43
N ALA A 33 -8.47 -0.34 -10.43
CA ALA A 33 -7.46 -1.40 -10.37
C ALA A 33 -6.08 -0.82 -10.68
N PRO A 34 -4.99 -1.49 -10.29
CA PRO A 34 -3.66 -1.15 -10.76
C PRO A 34 -3.59 -1.11 -12.29
N GLU A 35 -2.83 -0.20 -12.83
CA GLU A 35 -2.64 -0.06 -14.29
C GLU A 35 -2.02 -1.33 -14.89
N LYS A 36 -1.05 -1.92 -14.17
CA LYS A 36 -0.38 -3.16 -14.56
C LYS A 36 -0.18 -4.09 -13.38
N VAL A 37 -0.38 -5.38 -13.62
CA VAL A 37 -0.13 -6.45 -12.66
C VAL A 37 0.78 -7.49 -13.30
N TYR A 38 1.93 -7.74 -12.70
CA TYR A 38 2.85 -8.79 -13.08
C TYR A 38 2.66 -9.98 -12.15
N PHE A 39 2.05 -11.04 -12.64
CA PHE A 39 1.72 -12.21 -11.83
C PHE A 39 2.31 -13.49 -12.42
N LYS A 40 3.55 -13.81 -12.04
CA LYS A 40 4.22 -15.08 -12.34
C LYS A 40 5.51 -15.19 -11.54
N LYS A 41 5.94 -16.40 -11.20
CA LYS A 41 7.29 -16.61 -10.66
C LYS A 41 8.33 -16.01 -11.62
N GLY A 42 9.22 -15.15 -11.10
CA GLY A 42 10.23 -14.45 -11.88
C GLY A 42 9.73 -13.19 -12.61
N SER A 43 8.55 -12.68 -12.29
CA SER A 43 8.03 -11.44 -12.90
C SER A 43 8.71 -10.16 -12.40
N THR A 44 9.28 -10.18 -11.19
CA THR A 44 9.93 -8.98 -10.62
C THR A 44 11.04 -8.40 -11.50
N PRO A 45 12.02 -9.17 -12.02
CA PRO A 45 13.02 -8.62 -12.92
C PRO A 45 12.43 -7.99 -14.19
N VAL A 46 11.35 -8.58 -14.72
CA VAL A 46 10.66 -8.05 -15.92
C VAL A 46 10.00 -6.72 -15.64
N ALA A 47 9.33 -6.60 -14.48
CA ALA A 47 8.73 -5.34 -14.04
C ALA A 47 9.80 -4.24 -13.84
N LEU A 48 10.95 -4.60 -13.26
CA LEU A 48 12.07 -3.67 -13.08
C LEU A 48 12.68 -3.25 -14.42
N ASP A 49 12.84 -4.16 -15.37
CA ASP A 49 13.29 -3.82 -16.74
C ASP A 49 12.34 -2.81 -17.40
N GLU A 50 11.03 -2.95 -17.22
CA GLU A 50 10.08 -1.96 -17.73
C GLU A 50 10.25 -0.60 -17.08
N ILE A 51 10.40 -0.56 -15.76
CA ILE A 51 10.61 0.68 -15.00
C ILE A 51 11.86 1.41 -15.52
N GLY A 52 12.98 0.70 -15.70
CA GLY A 52 14.23 1.30 -16.13
C GLY A 52 14.28 1.61 -17.62
N ARG A 53 13.95 0.62 -18.48
CA ARG A 53 14.18 0.71 -19.93
C ARG A 53 13.04 1.36 -20.70
N VAL A 54 11.79 1.12 -20.27
CA VAL A 54 10.61 1.64 -20.96
C VAL A 54 10.18 2.97 -20.36
N MET A 55 10.03 3.02 -19.03
CA MET A 55 9.60 4.23 -18.35
C MET A 55 10.75 5.22 -18.09
N GLY A 56 11.99 4.80 -18.26
CA GLY A 56 13.17 5.65 -18.15
C GLY A 56 13.49 6.14 -16.74
N LYS A 57 12.98 5.45 -15.69
CA LYS A 57 13.22 5.82 -14.29
C LYS A 57 14.68 5.65 -13.91
N LYS A 58 15.19 6.54 -13.05
CA LYS A 58 16.62 6.62 -12.71
C LYS A 58 16.92 6.56 -11.21
N ARG A 59 15.93 6.79 -10.37
CA ARG A 59 16.10 6.92 -8.93
C ARG A 59 15.00 6.16 -8.19
N ALA A 60 15.31 4.94 -7.72
CA ALA A 60 14.38 4.07 -7.02
C ALA A 60 14.49 4.22 -5.51
N PHE A 61 13.37 4.38 -4.82
CA PHE A 61 13.30 4.38 -3.37
C PHE A 61 12.56 3.14 -2.87
N ILE A 62 13.26 2.27 -2.14
CA ILE A 62 12.69 1.03 -1.62
C ILE A 62 12.12 1.30 -0.23
N VAL A 63 10.88 0.85 0.02
CA VAL A 63 10.23 0.90 1.33
C VAL A 63 9.96 -0.52 1.80
N THR A 64 10.48 -0.89 2.97
CA THR A 64 10.35 -2.24 3.53
C THR A 64 10.47 -2.22 5.06
N ASP A 65 10.33 -3.38 5.70
CA ASP A 65 10.59 -3.56 7.11
C ASP A 65 11.99 -4.12 7.39
N GLN A 66 12.43 -4.04 8.65
CA GLN A 66 13.74 -4.50 9.07
C GLN A 66 13.95 -6.01 8.88
N PHE A 67 12.89 -6.82 9.03
CA PHE A 67 13.00 -8.25 8.89
C PHE A 67 13.30 -8.64 7.44
N LEU A 68 12.54 -8.12 6.49
CA LEU A 68 12.73 -8.39 5.07
C LEU A 68 14.09 -7.85 4.58
N PHE A 69 14.48 -6.66 5.04
CA PHE A 69 15.78 -6.08 4.69
C PHE A 69 16.95 -6.93 5.19
N LYS A 70 16.96 -7.28 6.48
CA LYS A 70 18.02 -8.11 7.08
C LYS A 70 18.11 -9.50 6.48
N ASN A 71 16.97 -10.10 6.12
CA ASN A 71 16.91 -11.39 5.44
C ASN A 71 17.28 -11.34 3.95
N GLY A 72 17.54 -10.15 3.41
CA GLY A 72 17.97 -9.98 2.03
C GLY A 72 16.86 -10.11 0.98
N ASN A 73 15.61 -9.93 1.36
CA ASN A 73 14.49 -9.99 0.42
C ASN A 73 14.52 -8.86 -0.62
N THR A 74 15.19 -7.75 -0.33
CA THR A 74 15.38 -6.63 -1.25
C THR A 74 16.57 -6.80 -2.20
N ARG A 75 17.54 -7.66 -1.87
CA ARG A 75 18.82 -7.78 -2.60
C ARG A 75 18.66 -8.05 -4.09
N ALA A 76 17.70 -8.87 -4.48
CA ALA A 76 17.47 -9.16 -5.90
C ALA A 76 16.96 -7.93 -6.66
N ILE A 77 16.20 -7.08 -5.99
CA ILE A 77 15.71 -5.80 -6.54
C ILE A 77 16.87 -4.82 -6.64
N GLU A 78 17.64 -4.65 -5.55
CA GLU A 78 18.83 -3.78 -5.50
C GLU A 78 19.85 -4.16 -6.58
N ALA A 79 20.21 -5.44 -6.67
CA ALA A 79 21.14 -5.93 -7.70
C ALA A 79 20.64 -5.67 -9.12
N LYS A 80 19.34 -5.77 -9.36
CA LYS A 80 18.75 -5.49 -10.67
C LYS A 80 18.75 -3.99 -10.98
N LEU A 81 18.52 -3.14 -9.97
CA LEU A 81 18.63 -1.68 -10.11
C LEU A 81 20.08 -1.28 -10.42
N ASP A 82 21.08 -1.88 -9.74
CA ASP A 82 22.49 -1.68 -9.99
C ASP A 82 22.89 -2.08 -11.42
N GLU A 83 22.44 -3.27 -11.89
CA GLU A 83 22.65 -3.75 -13.26
C GLU A 83 22.17 -2.72 -14.31
N MET A 84 21.07 -2.04 -14.00
CA MET A 84 20.47 -1.04 -14.89
C MET A 84 21.05 0.37 -14.72
N GLY A 85 21.96 0.57 -13.76
CA GLY A 85 22.50 1.89 -13.42
C GLY A 85 21.47 2.84 -12.81
N ILE A 86 20.44 2.31 -12.12
CA ILE A 86 19.43 3.07 -11.42
C ILE A 86 19.91 3.30 -9.99
N ALA A 87 20.10 4.57 -9.61
CA ALA A 87 20.43 4.92 -8.24
C ALA A 87 19.29 4.49 -7.30
N HIS A 88 19.62 3.93 -6.14
CA HIS A 88 18.60 3.53 -5.18
C HIS A 88 18.96 3.86 -3.74
N ASP A 89 17.93 4.04 -2.91
CA ASP A 89 18.01 4.19 -1.47
C ASP A 89 16.89 3.38 -0.83
N CYS A 90 17.02 3.03 0.45
CA CYS A 90 16.11 2.13 1.12
C CYS A 90 15.73 2.65 2.51
N PHE A 91 14.43 2.82 2.74
CA PHE A 91 13.85 2.98 4.06
C PHE A 91 13.35 1.61 4.55
N TYR A 92 14.03 1.05 5.54
CA TYR A 92 13.75 -0.30 6.06
C TYR A 92 13.21 -0.30 7.50
N ASP A 93 12.82 0.84 8.02
CA ASP A 93 12.30 1.00 9.39
C ASP A 93 10.76 1.05 9.45
N VAL A 94 10.07 0.39 8.52
CA VAL A 94 8.62 0.28 8.62
C VAL A 94 8.25 -0.63 9.80
N GLU A 95 7.41 -0.09 10.67
CA GLU A 95 6.87 -0.78 11.84
C GLU A 95 5.65 -1.64 11.44
N PRO A 96 5.35 -2.76 12.14
CA PRO A 96 4.01 -3.34 12.10
C PRO A 96 2.98 -2.27 12.52
N ASP A 97 1.86 -2.17 11.82
CA ASP A 97 0.88 -1.10 12.00
C ASP A 97 1.56 0.29 11.98
N PRO A 98 2.03 0.74 10.81
CA PRO A 98 2.94 1.88 10.73
C PRO A 98 2.28 3.17 11.21
N SER A 99 3.01 3.92 12.04
CA SER A 99 2.56 5.21 12.52
C SER A 99 2.76 6.33 11.49
N LEU A 100 1.98 7.39 11.62
CA LEU A 100 2.18 8.62 10.83
C LEU A 100 3.61 9.17 11.00
N GLN A 101 4.22 8.97 12.18
CA GLN A 101 5.58 9.40 12.46
C GLN A 101 6.61 8.58 11.65
N CYS A 102 6.38 7.26 11.52
CA CYS A 102 7.18 6.40 10.65
C CYS A 102 7.12 6.90 9.19
N ALA A 103 5.92 7.17 8.69
CA ALA A 103 5.72 7.71 7.34
C ALA A 103 6.43 9.06 7.13
N ARG A 104 6.39 9.96 8.13
CA ARG A 104 7.11 11.24 8.08
C ARG A 104 8.62 11.07 7.97
N ARG A 105 9.22 10.11 8.69
CA ARG A 105 10.66 9.80 8.59
C ARG A 105 11.03 9.35 7.17
N GLY A 106 10.28 8.39 6.62
CA GLY A 106 10.51 7.91 5.27
C GLY A 106 10.31 8.98 4.20
N ALA A 107 9.26 9.78 4.30
CA ALA A 107 9.03 10.90 3.39
C ALA A 107 10.15 11.98 3.48
N ALA A 108 10.74 12.20 4.65
CA ALA A 108 11.88 13.08 4.81
C ALA A 108 13.11 12.54 4.06
N GLN A 109 13.39 11.24 4.14
CA GLN A 109 14.46 10.58 3.40
C GLN A 109 14.18 10.64 1.87
N MET A 110 12.93 10.39 1.44
CA MET A 110 12.54 10.54 0.03
C MET A 110 12.82 11.95 -0.50
N ARG A 111 12.51 13.00 0.26
CA ARG A 111 12.77 14.38 -0.16
C ARG A 111 14.25 14.68 -0.37
N LEU A 112 15.14 14.05 0.39
CA LEU A 112 16.59 14.19 0.21
C LEU A 112 17.10 13.37 -0.98
N PHE A 113 16.51 12.20 -1.20
CA PHE A 113 16.92 11.33 -2.29
C PHE A 113 16.29 11.70 -3.63
N GLU A 114 15.09 12.31 -3.64
CA GLU A 114 14.33 12.69 -4.83
C GLU A 114 14.08 11.53 -5.80
N PRO A 115 13.35 10.47 -5.38
CA PRO A 115 13.06 9.35 -6.25
C PRO A 115 12.09 9.70 -7.37
N ASP A 116 12.20 9.01 -8.50
CA ASP A 116 11.21 9.01 -9.59
C ASP A 116 10.42 7.68 -9.67
N VAL A 117 10.79 6.71 -8.83
CA VAL A 117 10.01 5.50 -8.57
C VAL A 117 10.14 5.07 -7.11
N ILE A 118 9.03 4.64 -6.52
CA ILE A 118 8.95 4.10 -5.16
C ILE A 118 8.56 2.63 -5.27
N ILE A 119 9.32 1.74 -4.61
CA ILE A 119 9.11 0.29 -4.64
C ILE A 119 8.83 -0.16 -3.20
N ALA A 120 7.56 -0.38 -2.87
CA ALA A 120 7.16 -0.90 -1.57
C ALA A 120 7.20 -2.43 -1.57
N VAL A 121 8.09 -3.01 -0.76
CA VAL A 121 8.34 -4.47 -0.67
C VAL A 121 7.92 -4.96 0.70
N GLY A 122 6.89 -5.78 0.78
CA GLY A 122 6.46 -6.31 2.07
C GLY A 122 5.00 -6.73 2.14
N GLY A 123 4.49 -6.81 3.35
CA GLY A 123 3.07 -6.99 3.65
C GLY A 123 2.30 -5.67 3.58
N GLY A 124 1.07 -5.67 4.09
CA GLY A 124 0.21 -4.48 4.14
C GLY A 124 0.91 -3.26 4.74
N SER A 125 1.57 -3.42 5.89
CA SER A 125 2.26 -2.32 6.58
C SER A 125 3.30 -1.60 5.72
N ALA A 126 4.16 -2.35 5.00
CA ALA A 126 5.18 -1.75 4.13
C ALA A 126 4.56 -1.02 2.93
N MET A 127 3.51 -1.60 2.33
CA MET A 127 2.81 -1.00 1.20
C MET A 127 2.01 0.23 1.63
N ASP A 128 1.32 0.18 2.76
CA ASP A 128 0.53 1.29 3.27
C ASP A 128 1.43 2.44 3.73
N ALA A 129 2.51 2.16 4.47
CA ALA A 129 3.52 3.17 4.79
C ALA A 129 4.10 3.82 3.53
N GLY A 130 4.44 3.01 2.51
CA GLY A 130 4.94 3.49 1.23
C GLY A 130 3.97 4.44 0.53
N LYS A 131 2.67 4.13 0.51
CA LYS A 131 1.63 5.01 -0.07
C LYS A 131 1.54 6.35 0.66
N ILE A 132 1.56 6.33 1.99
CA ILE A 132 1.52 7.57 2.77
C ILE A 132 2.79 8.40 2.57
N MET A 133 3.97 7.74 2.57
CA MET A 133 5.24 8.40 2.25
C MET A 133 5.20 9.04 0.86
N TRP A 134 4.63 8.35 -0.12
CA TRP A 134 4.46 8.85 -1.49
C TRP A 134 3.59 10.11 -1.53
N VAL A 135 2.42 10.10 -0.85
CA VAL A 135 1.58 11.30 -0.73
C VAL A 135 2.36 12.45 -0.09
N MET A 136 3.05 12.21 1.03
CA MET A 136 3.84 13.24 1.72
C MET A 136 5.02 13.78 0.87
N TYR A 137 5.54 12.96 -0.02
CA TYR A 137 6.62 13.34 -0.93
C TYR A 137 6.12 14.20 -2.08
N GLU A 138 5.02 13.80 -2.72
CA GLU A 138 4.47 14.55 -3.86
C GLU A 138 3.70 15.79 -3.42
N HIS A 139 2.97 15.71 -2.31
CA HIS A 139 2.03 16.70 -1.80
C HIS A 139 2.31 17.04 -0.33
N PRO A 140 3.41 17.74 -0.03
CA PRO A 140 3.77 18.09 1.35
C PRO A 140 2.77 19.05 2.02
N GLU A 141 1.91 19.70 1.23
CA GLU A 141 0.85 20.60 1.69
C GLU A 141 -0.38 19.85 2.23
N VAL A 142 -0.50 18.56 1.99
CA VAL A 142 -1.68 17.79 2.36
C VAL A 142 -1.78 17.61 3.88
N ASN A 143 -2.94 17.94 4.44
CA ASN A 143 -3.28 17.65 5.82
C ASN A 143 -3.84 16.23 5.95
N PHE A 144 -3.19 15.40 6.77
CA PHE A 144 -3.60 14.01 6.98
C PHE A 144 -4.92 13.87 7.73
N GLU A 145 -5.28 14.82 8.58
CA GLU A 145 -6.57 14.83 9.27
C GLU A 145 -7.73 14.95 8.27
N ASP A 146 -7.54 15.75 7.22
CA ASP A 146 -8.52 15.89 6.14
C ASP A 146 -8.57 14.66 5.23
N MET A 147 -7.46 13.91 5.14
CA MET A 147 -7.40 12.65 4.39
C MET A 147 -7.98 11.46 5.17
N ALA A 148 -8.03 11.54 6.50
CA ALA A 148 -8.61 10.50 7.32
C ALA A 148 -10.07 10.31 6.92
N MET A 149 -10.37 9.13 6.38
CA MET A 149 -11.68 8.83 5.87
C MET A 149 -12.55 8.19 6.94
N ASP A 150 -13.71 8.75 7.13
CA ASP A 150 -14.79 8.05 7.79
C ASP A 150 -15.29 6.95 6.84
N PHE A 151 -14.89 5.70 7.08
CA PHE A 151 -15.17 4.55 6.21
C PHE A 151 -16.66 4.20 6.10
N MET A 152 -17.51 4.87 6.87
CA MET A 152 -18.90 4.49 6.99
C MET A 152 -19.77 4.84 5.77
N ASP A 153 -19.46 5.91 5.05
CA ASP A 153 -20.24 6.29 3.85
C ASP A 153 -19.41 7.04 2.82
N ILE A 154 -19.07 6.35 1.73
CA ILE A 154 -18.31 6.94 0.61
C ILE A 154 -18.98 8.18 0.00
N ARG A 155 -20.31 8.32 0.13
CA ARG A 155 -21.07 9.46 -0.39
C ARG A 155 -20.84 10.73 0.43
N LYS A 156 -20.34 10.60 1.66
CA LYS A 156 -20.00 11.71 2.54
C LYS A 156 -18.58 12.22 2.35
N ARG A 157 -17.84 11.62 1.41
CA ARG A 157 -16.47 12.04 1.13
C ARG A 157 -16.48 13.44 0.52
N VAL A 158 -15.98 14.40 1.26
CA VAL A 158 -15.85 15.81 0.84
C VAL A 158 -14.44 16.10 0.33
N TYR A 159 -13.45 15.32 0.77
CA TYR A 159 -12.04 15.53 0.41
C TYR A 159 -11.73 15.03 -1.00
N THR A 160 -11.12 15.88 -1.80
CA THR A 160 -10.58 15.49 -3.12
C THR A 160 -9.14 15.07 -2.93
N LEU A 161 -8.83 13.80 -3.22
CA LEU A 161 -7.46 13.30 -3.18
C LEU A 161 -6.61 14.02 -4.25
N PRO A 162 -5.36 14.38 -3.93
CA PRO A 162 -4.47 15.00 -4.90
C PRO A 162 -4.15 14.04 -6.05
N GLU A 163 -3.78 14.58 -7.19
CA GLU A 163 -3.32 13.78 -8.33
C GLU A 163 -1.93 13.24 -8.04
N MET A 164 -1.79 11.91 -8.01
CA MET A 164 -0.56 11.22 -7.69
C MET A 164 0.21 10.78 -8.94
N GLY A 165 1.53 10.56 -8.80
CA GLY A 165 2.36 10.04 -9.87
C GLY A 165 3.05 11.10 -10.71
N GLN A 166 3.05 12.34 -10.28
CA GLN A 166 3.70 13.46 -10.98
C GLN A 166 5.23 13.46 -10.77
N LYS A 167 5.68 13.14 -9.54
CA LYS A 167 7.11 13.07 -9.21
C LYS A 167 7.64 11.64 -9.28
N ALA A 168 6.90 10.69 -8.72
CA ALA A 168 7.34 9.29 -8.61
C ALA A 168 6.24 8.31 -8.98
N TYR A 169 6.60 7.26 -9.71
CA TYR A 169 5.72 6.11 -9.96
C TYR A 169 5.75 5.16 -8.78
N PHE A 170 4.61 4.58 -8.40
CA PHE A 170 4.51 3.68 -7.25
C PHE A 170 4.38 2.23 -7.70
N VAL A 171 5.19 1.36 -7.12
CA VAL A 171 5.23 -0.08 -7.37
C VAL A 171 5.06 -0.83 -6.06
N ALA A 172 4.12 -1.75 -5.99
CA ALA A 172 3.92 -2.63 -4.84
C ALA A 172 4.42 -4.05 -5.16
N VAL A 173 5.24 -4.59 -4.27
CA VAL A 173 5.77 -5.96 -4.34
C VAL A 173 5.35 -6.71 -3.08
N PRO A 174 4.18 -7.36 -3.08
CA PRO A 174 3.64 -8.04 -1.91
C PRO A 174 4.46 -9.30 -1.56
N THR A 175 4.76 -9.46 -0.26
CA THR A 175 5.37 -10.68 0.31
C THR A 175 4.38 -11.48 1.13
N SER A 176 3.20 -10.95 1.40
CA SER A 176 2.10 -11.61 2.12
C SER A 176 0.87 -11.63 1.24
N SER A 177 0.21 -12.79 1.16
CA SER A 177 -1.04 -12.92 0.42
C SER A 177 -2.24 -12.47 1.26
N GLY A 178 -3.25 -11.88 0.63
CA GLY A 178 -4.56 -11.61 1.22
C GLY A 178 -4.74 -10.20 1.80
N THR A 179 -3.73 -9.36 1.86
CA THR A 179 -3.88 -7.97 2.35
C THR A 179 -4.64 -7.10 1.36
N GLY A 180 -4.41 -7.29 0.06
CA GLY A 180 -5.00 -6.47 -0.99
C GLY A 180 -4.43 -5.04 -1.09
N SER A 181 -3.45 -4.69 -0.23
CA SER A 181 -2.86 -3.35 -0.23
C SER A 181 -2.18 -2.99 -1.56
N GLU A 182 -1.71 -4.00 -2.30
CA GLU A 182 -1.13 -3.83 -3.63
C GLU A 182 -2.14 -3.36 -4.69
N CYS A 183 -3.43 -3.60 -4.46
CA CYS A 183 -4.51 -3.32 -5.42
C CYS A 183 -5.41 -2.16 -5.01
N THR A 184 -5.22 -1.58 -3.83
CA THR A 184 -6.11 -0.55 -3.30
C THR A 184 -5.44 0.82 -3.19
N PRO A 185 -6.20 1.92 -3.35
CA PRO A 185 -5.69 3.27 -3.08
C PRO A 185 -5.70 3.60 -1.57
N PHE A 186 -6.14 2.69 -0.72
CA PHE A 186 -6.22 2.90 0.72
C PHE A 186 -4.90 2.54 1.40
N ALA A 187 -4.63 3.19 2.54
CA ALA A 187 -3.55 2.89 3.45
C ALA A 187 -4.05 2.97 4.89
N ILE A 188 -3.62 2.04 5.74
CA ILE A 188 -3.95 1.99 7.15
C ILE A 188 -2.69 2.31 7.94
N ILE A 189 -2.76 3.34 8.78
CA ILE A 189 -1.69 3.79 9.67
C ILE A 189 -2.26 4.22 11.00
#